data_d9a8a73305a8fbb88aa70eb1061778f0
#
_entry.id   d9a8a73305a8fbb88aa70eb1061778f0
#
_cell.length_a   1.000
_cell.length_b   1.000
_cell.length_c   1.000
_cell.angle_alpha   90.00
_cell.angle_beta   90.00
_cell.angle_gamma   90.00
#
_symmetry.space_group_name_H-M   'P 1'
#
loop_
_entity.id
_entity.type
_entity.pdbx_description
1 polymer ?
#
loop_
_entity_poly.entity_id
_entity_poly.type
_entity_poly.pdbx_seq_one_letter_code
_entity_poly.pdbx_strand_id
1 'polypeptide(L)'
;MRNILYVQIIFILIIAFVTPIKSYAFNVAKHISNVNGLTNNSVNCILEDEEHTIWIGTWDGLNAYNGREITTFRYSKNNPNSISNNVIRQIIECKGSLWIATDNGVNRLDKRTRQITRYYLRTDNKVPNQEKSFILGKSAAGDIICLIKGLGFFVYNDSEDEFNPINTDFASHVKDYSVSDSDHVLFLLNNGSSVYLSYNLLVNGGKQDDLRTVGIHTPVDKIFLSKGRFILNKDNRIFLLNPDFTVSQDIELDSNKPVSQAILAEDNMFVSFIEGGCINYDLRKNTFTYLNELSNQLS
;
A
#
# COMPACT_ATOMS: atom_id res chain seq x y z
N MET A 1 63.69 -16.61 18.91
CA MET A 1 63.03 -15.31 18.92
C MET A 1 62.40 -14.93 17.58
N ARG A 2 63.08 -15.13 16.43
CA ARG A 2 62.58 -14.75 15.07
C ARG A 2 61.28 -15.48 14.66
N ASN A 3 61.12 -16.78 14.99
CA ASN A 3 59.94 -17.59 14.65
C ASN A 3 58.72 -17.24 15.50
N ILE A 4 58.86 -16.75 16.71
CA ILE A 4 57.71 -16.32 17.54
C ILE A 4 57.11 -15.02 16.99
N LEU A 5 57.95 -14.14 16.47
CA LEU A 5 57.49 -12.88 15.85
C LEU A 5 56.63 -13.12 14.61
N TYR A 6 57.00 -14.10 13.75
CA TYR A 6 56.22 -14.47 12.57
C TYR A 6 54.86 -15.09 12.91
N VAL A 7 54.79 -15.93 13.95
CA VAL A 7 53.54 -16.51 14.41
C VAL A 7 52.61 -15.43 14.99
N GLN A 8 53.14 -14.48 15.73
CA GLN A 8 52.34 -13.34 16.23
C GLN A 8 51.81 -12.42 15.12
N ILE A 9 52.61 -12.15 14.09
CA ILE A 9 52.19 -11.35 12.93
C ILE A 9 51.10 -12.06 12.13
N ILE A 10 51.24 -13.38 11.92
CA ILE A 10 50.20 -14.20 11.21
C ILE A 10 48.92 -14.23 12.03
N PHE A 11 48.99 -14.35 13.37
CA PHE A 11 47.79 -14.36 14.23
C PHE A 11 47.06 -13.00 14.24
N ILE A 12 47.78 -11.89 14.20
CA ILE A 12 47.22 -10.54 14.09
C ILE A 12 46.56 -10.34 12.70
N LEU A 13 47.21 -10.83 11.63
CA LEU A 13 46.62 -10.79 10.29
C LEU A 13 45.33 -11.66 10.16
N ILE A 14 45.29 -12.83 10.78
CA ILE A 14 44.09 -13.68 10.79
C ILE A 14 42.97 -13.00 11.59
N ILE A 15 43.23 -12.39 12.72
CA ILE A 15 42.23 -11.66 13.52
C ILE A 15 41.66 -10.48 12.72
N ALA A 16 42.49 -9.76 11.95
CA ALA A 16 42.05 -8.66 11.10
C ALA A 16 41.13 -9.11 9.95
N PHE A 17 41.25 -10.36 9.49
CA PHE A 17 40.38 -10.95 8.46
C PHE A 17 39.09 -11.55 9.03
N VAL A 18 39.02 -11.86 10.32
CA VAL A 18 37.86 -12.51 10.97
C VAL A 18 36.92 -11.49 11.62
N THR A 19 37.35 -10.24 11.82
CA THR A 19 36.44 -9.20 12.30
C THR A 19 35.46 -8.83 11.16
N PRO A 20 34.15 -9.06 11.33
CA PRO A 20 33.20 -8.59 10.34
C PRO A 20 33.31 -7.07 10.24
N ILE A 21 33.70 -6.56 9.10
CA ILE A 21 33.60 -5.15 8.78
C ILE A 21 32.12 -4.82 8.85
N LYS A 22 31.67 -4.19 9.93
CA LYS A 22 30.31 -3.64 9.98
C LYS A 22 30.25 -2.56 8.90
N SER A 23 29.73 -2.94 7.74
CA SER A 23 29.34 -1.98 6.74
C SER A 23 28.20 -1.16 7.31
N TYR A 24 28.49 0.06 7.72
CA TYR A 24 27.47 1.03 8.00
C TYR A 24 26.90 1.45 6.64
N ALA A 25 25.73 0.91 6.29
CA ALA A 25 24.97 1.43 5.18
C ALA A 25 24.64 2.90 5.50
N PHE A 26 25.27 3.82 4.79
CA PHE A 26 24.98 5.23 4.91
C PHE A 26 23.63 5.42 4.18
N ASN A 27 22.54 5.48 4.92
CA ASN A 27 21.22 5.77 4.39
C ASN A 27 21.18 7.25 4.00
N VAL A 28 21.52 7.54 2.75
CA VAL A 28 21.32 8.88 2.18
C VAL A 28 19.85 9.02 1.85
N ALA A 29 19.13 9.80 2.65
CA ALA A 29 17.76 10.17 2.31
C ALA A 29 17.78 11.10 1.08
N LYS A 30 17.10 10.68 -0.01
CA LYS A 30 16.93 11.50 -1.21
C LYS A 30 15.55 12.16 -1.17
N HIS A 31 15.52 13.48 -1.18
CA HIS A 31 14.28 14.24 -1.31
C HIS A 31 13.88 14.32 -2.79
N ILE A 32 12.65 13.88 -3.10
CA ILE A 32 12.06 13.94 -4.43
C ILE A 32 10.85 14.88 -4.39
N SER A 33 10.84 15.89 -5.26
CA SER A 33 9.80 16.90 -5.34
C SER A 33 9.50 17.29 -6.78
N ASN A 34 8.59 18.22 -6.99
CA ASN A 34 8.32 18.79 -8.32
C ASN A 34 9.55 19.46 -8.96
N VAL A 35 10.48 19.97 -8.15
CA VAL A 35 11.78 20.50 -8.63
C VAL A 35 12.63 19.40 -9.28
N ASN A 36 12.46 18.17 -8.84
CA ASN A 36 13.18 17.00 -9.38
C ASN A 36 12.41 16.26 -10.49
N GLY A 37 11.25 16.80 -10.92
CA GLY A 37 10.45 16.23 -12.00
C GLY A 37 9.19 15.47 -11.55
N LEU A 38 8.86 15.44 -10.25
CA LEU A 38 7.60 14.90 -9.78
C LEU A 38 6.44 15.77 -10.30
N THR A 39 5.34 15.17 -10.70
CA THR A 39 4.19 15.89 -11.26
C THR A 39 3.53 16.83 -10.25
N ASN A 40 3.51 16.45 -8.95
CA ASN A 40 2.97 17.24 -7.86
C ASN A 40 3.56 16.76 -6.52
N ASN A 41 3.76 17.66 -5.55
CA ASN A 41 4.29 17.33 -4.23
C ASN A 41 3.26 16.65 -3.30
N SER A 42 1.97 16.73 -3.62
CA SER A 42 0.92 16.03 -2.88
C SER A 42 0.84 14.58 -3.35
N VAL A 43 1.58 13.70 -2.67
CA VAL A 43 1.64 12.27 -2.93
C VAL A 43 0.48 11.57 -2.22
N ASN A 44 -0.29 10.77 -2.96
CA ASN A 44 -1.41 9.99 -2.43
C ASN A 44 -1.04 8.53 -2.18
N CYS A 45 -0.18 7.95 -3.03
CA CYS A 45 0.23 6.54 -2.91
C CYS A 45 1.61 6.32 -3.52
N ILE A 46 2.30 5.30 -3.02
CA ILE A 46 3.62 4.86 -3.50
C ILE A 46 3.60 3.34 -3.58
N LEU A 47 4.19 2.79 -4.64
CA LEU A 47 4.40 1.37 -4.85
C LEU A 47 5.81 1.15 -5.41
N GLU A 48 6.58 0.25 -4.83
CA GLU A 48 7.75 -0.35 -5.46
C GLU A 48 7.32 -1.62 -6.17
N ASP A 49 7.56 -1.72 -7.49
CA ASP A 49 7.23 -2.89 -8.28
C ASP A 49 8.33 -3.96 -8.23
N GLU A 50 8.06 -5.14 -8.78
CA GLU A 50 8.99 -6.28 -8.83
C GLU A 50 10.31 -5.96 -9.59
N GLU A 51 10.33 -4.91 -10.42
CA GLU A 51 11.50 -4.42 -11.15
C GLU A 51 12.24 -3.29 -10.40
N HIS A 52 11.87 -3.02 -9.14
CA HIS A 52 12.40 -1.94 -8.30
C HIS A 52 12.16 -0.53 -8.85
N THR A 53 11.15 -0.35 -9.71
CA THR A 53 10.66 0.98 -10.08
C THR A 53 9.72 1.49 -8.99
N ILE A 54 9.95 2.71 -8.52
CA ILE A 54 9.07 3.35 -7.54
C ILE A 54 8.01 4.14 -8.30
N TRP A 55 6.77 3.69 -8.18
CA TRP A 55 5.60 4.35 -8.72
C TRP A 55 4.99 5.30 -7.70
N ILE A 56 4.81 6.55 -8.08
CA ILE A 56 4.35 7.62 -7.20
C ILE A 56 3.09 8.24 -7.79
N GLY A 57 1.95 7.98 -7.15
CA GLY A 57 0.67 8.58 -7.50
C GLY A 57 0.48 9.91 -6.77
N THR A 58 0.18 10.96 -7.53
CA THR A 58 0.00 12.32 -6.99
C THR A 58 -1.37 12.90 -7.35
N TRP A 59 -1.61 14.14 -6.93
CA TRP A 59 -2.78 14.91 -7.34
C TRP A 59 -2.75 15.36 -8.82
N ASP A 60 -1.61 15.26 -9.50
CA ASP A 60 -1.48 15.72 -10.90
C ASP A 60 -0.70 14.74 -11.79
N GLY A 61 -0.84 13.47 -11.58
CA GLY A 61 -0.29 12.42 -12.43
C GLY A 61 0.36 11.27 -11.69
N LEU A 62 0.68 10.25 -12.47
CA LEU A 62 1.47 9.10 -12.06
C LEU A 62 2.92 9.30 -12.48
N ASN A 63 3.85 8.93 -11.62
CA ASN A 63 5.28 9.06 -11.84
C ASN A 63 5.95 7.70 -11.65
N ALA A 64 6.90 7.35 -12.54
CA ALA A 64 7.76 6.19 -12.42
C ALA A 64 9.20 6.64 -12.19
N TYR A 65 9.77 6.31 -11.04
CA TYR A 65 11.15 6.64 -10.67
C TYR A 65 12.01 5.37 -10.66
N ASN A 66 13.03 5.33 -11.52
CA ASN A 66 13.93 4.18 -11.68
C ASN A 66 15.26 4.32 -10.92
N GLY A 67 15.33 5.24 -9.94
CA GLY A 67 16.56 5.56 -9.21
C GLY A 67 17.37 6.72 -9.83
N ARG A 68 17.13 7.07 -11.10
CA ARG A 68 17.86 8.13 -11.84
C ARG A 68 16.93 9.22 -12.33
N GLU A 69 15.90 8.86 -13.07
CA GLU A 69 14.97 9.77 -13.74
C GLU A 69 13.52 9.47 -13.39
N ILE A 70 12.65 10.46 -13.59
CA ILE A 70 11.20 10.34 -13.39
C ILE A 70 10.52 10.41 -14.75
N THR A 71 9.78 9.35 -15.10
CA THR A 71 8.85 9.34 -16.23
C THR A 71 7.46 9.66 -15.72
N THR A 72 6.74 10.56 -16.39
CA THR A 72 5.42 11.03 -15.95
C THR A 72 4.31 10.59 -16.88
N PHE A 73 3.14 10.27 -16.30
CA PHE A 73 1.93 9.90 -17.01
C PHE A 73 0.80 10.84 -16.58
N ARG A 74 0.19 11.53 -17.53
CA ARG A 74 -0.93 12.45 -17.29
C ARG A 74 -2.09 12.15 -18.23
N TYR A 75 -3.27 12.57 -17.81
CA TYR A 75 -4.45 12.52 -18.65
C TYR A 75 -4.28 13.42 -19.89
N SER A 76 -4.67 12.87 -21.03
CA SER A 76 -4.80 13.64 -22.26
C SER A 76 -6.10 13.24 -22.96
N LYS A 77 -6.92 14.24 -23.28
CA LYS A 77 -8.22 14.05 -23.94
C LYS A 77 -8.08 13.36 -25.31
N ASN A 78 -7.01 13.72 -26.04
CA ASN A 78 -6.80 13.28 -27.42
C ASN A 78 -5.88 12.03 -27.52
N ASN A 79 -5.38 11.54 -26.39
CA ASN A 79 -4.57 10.33 -26.34
C ASN A 79 -5.30 9.22 -25.58
N PRO A 80 -5.88 8.22 -26.27
CA PRO A 80 -6.52 7.08 -25.61
C PRO A 80 -5.56 6.25 -24.77
N ASN A 81 -4.25 6.28 -25.08
CA ASN A 81 -3.19 5.63 -24.31
C ASN A 81 -2.66 6.54 -23.20
N SER A 82 -3.53 7.26 -22.51
CA SER A 82 -3.19 8.01 -21.30
C SER A 82 -4.10 7.62 -20.14
N ILE A 83 -3.72 7.95 -18.91
CA ILE A 83 -4.58 7.69 -17.72
C ILE A 83 -5.92 8.43 -17.83
N SER A 84 -6.95 7.92 -17.13
CA SER A 84 -8.32 8.46 -17.19
C SER A 84 -8.51 9.78 -16.43
N ASN A 85 -7.64 10.08 -15.46
CA ASN A 85 -7.63 11.30 -14.66
C ASN A 85 -6.25 11.51 -14.02
N ASN A 86 -5.89 12.75 -13.71
CA ASN A 86 -4.59 13.07 -13.10
C ASN A 86 -4.53 12.76 -11.61
N VAL A 87 -5.65 12.73 -10.90
CA VAL A 87 -5.66 12.43 -9.46
C VAL A 87 -5.54 10.93 -9.28
N ILE A 88 -4.36 10.47 -8.85
CA ILE A 88 -4.08 9.07 -8.58
C ILE A 88 -4.43 8.78 -7.13
N ARG A 89 -5.26 7.77 -6.87
CA ARG A 89 -5.69 7.38 -5.52
C ARG A 89 -4.99 6.15 -4.99
N GLN A 90 -4.79 5.14 -5.86
CA GLN A 90 -4.18 3.88 -5.46
C GLN A 90 -3.47 3.25 -6.66
N ILE A 91 -2.42 2.50 -6.38
CA ILE A 91 -1.67 1.70 -7.34
C ILE A 91 -1.48 0.31 -6.75
N ILE A 92 -1.78 -0.73 -7.52
CA ILE A 92 -1.43 -2.11 -7.19
C ILE A 92 -0.78 -2.77 -8.39
N GLU A 93 0.15 -3.70 -8.14
CA GLU A 93 0.79 -4.49 -9.17
C GLU A 93 0.17 -5.88 -9.24
N CYS A 94 -0.14 -6.35 -10.44
CA CYS A 94 -0.62 -7.69 -10.68
C CYS A 94 -0.27 -8.18 -12.08
N LYS A 95 0.31 -9.38 -12.19
CA LYS A 95 0.58 -10.08 -13.46
C LYS A 95 1.27 -9.18 -14.50
N GLY A 96 2.33 -8.46 -14.10
CA GLY A 96 3.11 -7.58 -15.00
C GLY A 96 2.42 -6.29 -15.41
N SER A 97 1.27 -5.98 -14.83
CA SER A 97 0.53 -4.73 -15.05
C SER A 97 0.37 -3.95 -13.75
N LEU A 98 0.28 -2.63 -13.89
CA LEU A 98 -0.19 -1.77 -12.79
C LEU A 98 -1.66 -1.46 -12.97
N TRP A 99 -2.41 -1.62 -11.90
CA TRP A 99 -3.78 -1.21 -11.78
C TRP A 99 -3.85 0.07 -10.97
N ILE A 100 -4.45 1.10 -11.54
CA ILE A 100 -4.36 2.47 -11.05
C ILE A 100 -5.78 3.00 -10.88
N ALA A 101 -6.19 3.24 -9.63
CA ALA A 101 -7.42 3.94 -9.32
C ALA A 101 -7.21 5.45 -9.41
N THR A 102 -8.12 6.12 -10.09
CA THR A 102 -8.15 7.58 -10.24
C THR A 102 -9.52 8.13 -9.84
N ASP A 103 -9.70 9.45 -9.84
CA ASP A 103 -11.02 10.05 -9.60
C ASP A 103 -12.01 9.80 -10.75
N ASN A 104 -11.58 9.20 -11.88
CA ASN A 104 -12.45 8.93 -13.03
C ASN A 104 -12.21 7.54 -13.65
N GLY A 105 -12.22 6.51 -12.80
CA GLY A 105 -12.12 5.13 -13.26
C GLY A 105 -10.82 4.44 -12.86
N VAL A 106 -10.71 3.20 -13.31
CA VAL A 106 -9.54 2.33 -13.13
C VAL A 106 -8.76 2.27 -14.44
N ASN A 107 -7.45 2.22 -14.36
CA ASN A 107 -6.57 2.05 -15.51
C ASN A 107 -5.68 0.83 -15.30
N ARG A 108 -5.43 0.08 -16.39
CA ARG A 108 -4.39 -0.93 -16.45
C ARG A 108 -3.26 -0.42 -17.31
N LEU A 109 -2.06 -0.33 -16.75
CA LEU A 109 -0.83 -0.02 -17.47
C LEU A 109 0.00 -1.29 -17.57
N ASP A 110 0.17 -1.79 -18.80
CA ASP A 110 1.12 -2.87 -19.09
C ASP A 110 2.55 -2.33 -18.95
N LYS A 111 3.33 -2.87 -18.02
CA LYS A 111 4.67 -2.35 -17.71
C LYS A 111 5.64 -2.50 -18.87
N ARG A 112 5.52 -3.57 -19.66
CA ARG A 112 6.42 -3.88 -20.77
C ARG A 112 6.15 -3.01 -22.00
N THR A 113 4.87 -2.85 -22.38
CA THR A 113 4.47 -2.12 -23.59
C THR A 113 4.18 -0.65 -23.35
N ARG A 114 3.98 -0.25 -22.07
CA ARG A 114 3.53 1.08 -21.65
C ARG A 114 2.15 1.45 -22.18
N GLN A 115 1.37 0.47 -22.62
CA GLN A 115 -0.02 0.66 -23.06
C GLN A 115 -0.92 0.82 -21.85
N ILE A 116 -1.87 1.76 -21.95
CA ILE A 116 -2.84 2.06 -20.89
C ILE A 116 -4.23 1.76 -21.41
N THR A 117 -4.95 0.89 -20.71
CA THR A 117 -6.40 0.64 -20.92
C THR A 117 -7.17 1.33 -19.81
N ARG A 118 -8.29 2.00 -20.18
CA ARG A 118 -9.15 2.72 -19.22
C ARG A 118 -10.47 1.96 -19.03
N TYR A 119 -10.84 1.72 -17.77
CA TYR A 119 -12.10 1.11 -17.39
C TYR A 119 -12.98 2.14 -16.67
N TYR A 120 -14.08 2.51 -17.32
CA TYR A 120 -15.09 3.40 -16.75
C TYR A 120 -16.24 2.54 -16.22
N LEU A 121 -16.14 2.11 -14.97
CA LEU A 121 -17.11 1.24 -14.35
C LEU A 121 -18.46 1.96 -14.22
N ARG A 122 -19.47 1.47 -14.93
CA ARG A 122 -20.82 2.05 -14.97
C ARG A 122 -21.81 0.99 -14.52
N THR A 123 -22.76 1.38 -13.69
CA THR A 123 -24.01 0.64 -13.51
C THR A 123 -25.12 1.38 -14.23
N ASP A 124 -25.86 0.65 -15.03
CA ASP A 124 -27.08 1.03 -15.74
C ASP A 124 -27.40 2.54 -15.80
N ASN A 125 -27.07 3.18 -16.92
CA ASN A 125 -27.59 4.47 -17.43
C ASN A 125 -27.68 5.67 -16.47
N LYS A 126 -27.21 5.57 -15.24
CA LYS A 126 -27.10 6.71 -14.32
C LYS A 126 -25.63 7.09 -14.19
N VAL A 127 -25.22 8.11 -14.93
CA VAL A 127 -23.97 8.82 -14.68
C VAL A 127 -24.17 9.63 -13.41
N PRO A 128 -23.64 9.23 -12.25
CA PRO A 128 -23.59 10.17 -11.12
C PRO A 128 -22.50 11.18 -11.44
N ASN A 129 -22.85 12.45 -11.47
CA ASN A 129 -21.90 13.58 -11.46
C ASN A 129 -21.20 13.72 -10.10
N GLN A 130 -20.89 12.62 -9.41
CA GLN A 130 -20.22 12.63 -8.14
C GLN A 130 -18.88 11.93 -8.27
N GLU A 131 -17.87 12.48 -7.64
CA GLU A 131 -16.53 11.94 -7.50
C GLU A 131 -16.62 10.48 -7.02
N LYS A 132 -16.35 9.54 -7.92
CA LYS A 132 -16.38 8.11 -7.59
C LYS A 132 -15.09 7.76 -6.89
N SER A 133 -15.19 7.19 -5.70
CA SER A 133 -14.04 6.62 -5.01
C SER A 133 -13.90 5.15 -5.42
N PHE A 134 -12.80 4.83 -6.08
CA PHE A 134 -12.43 3.47 -6.48
C PHE A 134 -11.38 2.95 -5.49
N ILE A 135 -11.64 1.79 -4.91
CA ILE A 135 -10.69 1.10 -4.04
C ILE A 135 -10.37 -0.24 -4.68
N LEU A 136 -9.09 -0.50 -4.92
CA LEU A 136 -8.61 -1.72 -5.57
C LEU A 136 -8.12 -2.73 -4.54
N GLY A 137 -8.37 -4.00 -4.80
CA GLY A 137 -7.82 -5.13 -4.08
C GLY A 137 -7.33 -6.20 -5.05
N LYS A 138 -6.39 -7.03 -4.59
CA LYS A 138 -5.84 -8.15 -5.34
C LYS A 138 -5.96 -9.43 -4.51
N SER A 139 -6.54 -10.51 -5.08
CA SER A 139 -6.54 -11.84 -4.45
C SER A 139 -5.16 -12.50 -4.52
N ALA A 140 -4.95 -13.57 -3.76
CA ALA A 140 -3.74 -14.39 -3.85
C ALA A 140 -3.54 -14.99 -5.26
N ALA A 141 -4.62 -15.31 -5.96
CA ALA A 141 -4.60 -15.80 -7.35
C ALA A 141 -4.30 -14.69 -8.37
N GLY A 142 -4.30 -13.43 -7.94
CA GLY A 142 -4.07 -12.26 -8.80
C GLY A 142 -5.34 -11.79 -9.52
N ASP A 143 -6.52 -12.04 -8.95
CA ASP A 143 -7.74 -11.40 -9.44
C ASP A 143 -7.82 -9.97 -8.90
N ILE A 144 -8.30 -9.07 -9.74
CA ILE A 144 -8.47 -7.67 -9.37
C ILE A 144 -9.93 -7.42 -9.01
N ILE A 145 -10.12 -6.87 -7.80
CA ILE A 145 -11.43 -6.42 -7.33
C ILE A 145 -11.41 -4.91 -7.22
N CYS A 146 -12.54 -4.29 -7.51
CA CYS A 146 -12.76 -2.87 -7.30
C CYS A 146 -14.04 -2.64 -6.50
N LEU A 147 -13.94 -1.94 -5.37
CA LEU A 147 -15.09 -1.36 -4.70
C LEU A 147 -15.30 0.05 -5.25
N ILE A 148 -16.51 0.31 -5.74
CA ILE A 148 -16.96 1.68 -6.04
C ILE A 148 -17.92 2.08 -4.92
N LYS A 149 -17.53 3.07 -4.12
CA LYS A 149 -18.36 3.55 -3.01
C LYS A 149 -19.75 3.96 -3.50
N GLY A 150 -20.77 3.41 -2.83
CA GLY A 150 -22.17 3.66 -3.16
C GLY A 150 -22.71 2.83 -4.33
N LEU A 151 -21.88 2.05 -5.04
CA LEU A 151 -22.33 1.18 -6.12
C LEU A 151 -22.14 -0.31 -5.83
N GLY A 152 -20.98 -0.74 -5.33
CA GLY A 152 -20.72 -2.13 -5.02
C GLY A 152 -19.34 -2.62 -5.45
N PHE A 153 -19.17 -3.94 -5.37
CA PHE A 153 -17.96 -4.62 -5.76
C PHE A 153 -18.01 -5.09 -7.21
N PHE A 154 -16.87 -5.05 -7.87
CA PHE A 154 -16.64 -5.53 -9.22
C PHE A 154 -15.38 -6.40 -9.25
N VAL A 155 -15.38 -7.46 -10.04
CA VAL A 155 -14.20 -8.30 -10.31
C VAL A 155 -13.80 -8.18 -11.77
N TYR A 156 -12.52 -8.05 -12.03
CA TYR A 156 -11.99 -8.01 -13.39
C TYR A 156 -11.99 -9.40 -14.01
N ASN A 157 -12.55 -9.50 -15.22
CA ASN A 157 -12.57 -10.71 -16.03
C ASN A 157 -11.52 -10.58 -17.15
N ASP A 158 -10.45 -11.36 -17.05
CA ASP A 158 -9.34 -11.35 -18.03
C ASP A 158 -9.80 -11.76 -19.44
N SER A 159 -10.81 -12.64 -19.56
CA SER A 159 -11.25 -13.15 -20.87
C SER A 159 -12.12 -12.16 -21.64
N GLU A 160 -12.81 -11.29 -20.95
CA GLU A 160 -13.72 -10.28 -21.52
C GLU A 160 -13.10 -8.89 -21.53
N ASP A 161 -11.94 -8.73 -20.86
CA ASP A 161 -11.23 -7.45 -20.63
C ASP A 161 -12.15 -6.38 -20.01
N GLU A 162 -12.99 -6.79 -19.03
CA GLU A 162 -13.95 -5.91 -18.37
C GLU A 162 -14.15 -6.26 -16.88
N PHE A 163 -14.77 -5.34 -16.16
CA PHE A 163 -15.16 -5.53 -14.76
C PHE A 163 -16.62 -5.96 -14.65
N ASN A 164 -16.86 -7.12 -14.05
CA ASN A 164 -18.20 -7.66 -13.81
C ASN A 164 -18.65 -7.35 -12.37
N PRO A 165 -19.93 -6.93 -12.16
CA PRO A 165 -20.44 -6.64 -10.84
C PRO A 165 -20.56 -7.90 -9.99
N ILE A 166 -20.24 -7.78 -8.70
CA ILE A 166 -20.45 -8.82 -7.69
C ILE A 166 -21.72 -8.46 -6.91
N ASN A 167 -22.69 -9.37 -6.90
CA ASN A 167 -23.98 -9.13 -6.23
C ASN A 167 -23.87 -9.40 -4.73
N THR A 168 -23.60 -8.37 -3.93
CA THR A 168 -23.60 -8.40 -2.47
C THR A 168 -24.69 -7.49 -1.90
N ASP A 169 -25.22 -7.80 -0.71
CA ASP A 169 -26.25 -6.96 -0.04
C ASP A 169 -25.65 -5.99 1.00
N PHE A 170 -24.34 -6.05 1.26
CA PHE A 170 -23.67 -5.22 2.28
C PHE A 170 -22.72 -4.16 1.69
N ALA A 171 -22.45 -4.16 0.37
CA ALA A 171 -21.44 -3.27 -0.23
C ALA A 171 -21.67 -1.77 0.05
N SER A 172 -22.92 -1.34 0.17
CA SER A 172 -23.27 0.06 0.49
C SER A 172 -22.82 0.49 1.89
N HIS A 173 -22.58 -0.45 2.78
CA HIS A 173 -22.10 -0.19 4.15
C HIS A 173 -20.58 -0.20 4.25
N VAL A 174 -19.86 -0.56 3.19
CA VAL A 174 -18.40 -0.66 3.19
C VAL A 174 -17.76 0.71 2.93
N LYS A 175 -16.93 1.14 3.88
CA LYS A 175 -16.11 2.36 3.79
C LYS A 175 -14.78 2.07 3.08
N ASP A 176 -14.17 0.92 3.38
CA ASP A 176 -12.87 0.50 2.88
C ASP A 176 -12.74 -1.03 2.96
N TYR A 177 -11.82 -1.62 2.20
CA TYR A 177 -11.53 -3.03 2.28
C TYR A 177 -10.09 -3.36 1.88
N SER A 178 -9.63 -4.54 2.27
CA SER A 178 -8.33 -5.07 1.87
C SER A 178 -8.39 -6.59 1.73
N VAL A 179 -7.62 -7.15 0.80
CA VAL A 179 -7.57 -8.59 0.52
C VAL A 179 -6.20 -9.12 0.90
N SER A 180 -6.14 -10.12 1.79
CA SER A 180 -4.88 -10.75 2.21
C SER A 180 -4.42 -11.83 1.23
N ASP A 181 -3.14 -12.20 1.33
CA ASP A 181 -2.55 -13.32 0.57
C ASP A 181 -3.13 -14.69 0.98
N SER A 182 -3.86 -14.78 2.10
CA SER A 182 -4.59 -15.96 2.56
C SER A 182 -6.04 -16.01 2.09
N ASP A 183 -6.40 -15.23 1.06
CA ASP A 183 -7.75 -15.15 0.47
C ASP A 183 -8.85 -14.79 1.47
N HIS A 184 -8.52 -13.93 2.43
CA HIS A 184 -9.52 -13.27 3.25
C HIS A 184 -9.66 -11.80 2.88
N VAL A 185 -10.89 -11.33 2.93
CA VAL A 185 -11.23 -9.91 2.70
C VAL A 185 -11.66 -9.31 4.03
N LEU A 186 -10.94 -8.30 4.46
CA LEU A 186 -11.30 -7.48 5.62
C LEU A 186 -12.01 -6.22 5.13
N PHE A 187 -13.14 -5.92 5.73
CA PHE A 187 -13.93 -4.72 5.44
C PHE A 187 -13.96 -3.80 6.66
N LEU A 188 -13.84 -2.53 6.39
CA LEU A 188 -14.18 -1.46 7.32
C LEU A 188 -15.57 -0.93 6.94
N LEU A 189 -16.52 -1.03 7.85
CA LEU A 189 -17.87 -0.53 7.62
C LEU A 189 -17.99 0.97 7.96
N ASN A 190 -19.04 1.61 7.46
CA ASN A 190 -19.31 3.04 7.71
C ASN A 190 -19.47 3.39 9.19
N ASN A 191 -19.91 2.43 10.01
CA ASN A 191 -20.03 2.59 11.46
C ASN A 191 -18.70 2.35 12.22
N GLY A 192 -17.62 2.07 11.52
CA GLY A 192 -16.28 1.78 12.06
C GLY A 192 -16.08 0.31 12.47
N SER A 193 -17.08 -0.57 12.33
CA SER A 193 -16.91 -1.99 12.58
C SER A 193 -16.00 -2.64 11.56
N SER A 194 -15.17 -3.59 12.00
CA SER A 194 -14.30 -4.39 11.15
C SER A 194 -14.86 -5.81 11.06
N VAL A 195 -15.13 -6.26 9.84
CA VAL A 195 -15.67 -7.58 9.55
C VAL A 195 -14.90 -8.23 8.40
N TYR A 196 -14.94 -9.55 8.31
CA TYR A 196 -14.25 -10.28 7.26
C TYR A 196 -15.08 -11.43 6.70
N LEU A 197 -14.72 -11.87 5.50
CA LEU A 197 -15.16 -13.13 4.90
C LEU A 197 -14.08 -13.67 3.95
N SER A 198 -14.24 -14.89 3.43
CA SER A 198 -13.32 -15.41 2.43
C SER A 198 -13.55 -14.72 1.08
N TYR A 199 -12.47 -14.57 0.28
CA TYR A 199 -12.53 -14.04 -1.07
C TYR A 199 -13.52 -14.80 -1.95
N ASN A 200 -13.51 -16.15 -1.85
CA ASN A 200 -14.41 -16.99 -2.62
C ASN A 200 -15.90 -16.73 -2.32
N LEU A 201 -16.25 -16.49 -1.05
CA LEU A 201 -17.64 -16.10 -0.71
C LEU A 201 -17.96 -14.73 -1.29
N LEU A 202 -17.07 -13.74 -1.24
CA LEU A 202 -17.30 -12.42 -1.81
C LEU A 202 -17.65 -12.52 -3.29
N VAL A 203 -16.81 -13.14 -4.11
CA VAL A 203 -16.98 -13.18 -5.58
C VAL A 203 -18.19 -14.00 -6.00
N ASN A 204 -18.64 -14.94 -5.18
CA ASN A 204 -19.87 -15.72 -5.41
C ASN A 204 -21.12 -15.08 -4.83
N GLY A 205 -21.09 -13.79 -4.48
CA GLY A 205 -22.24 -13.05 -4.00
C GLY A 205 -22.52 -13.22 -2.51
N GLY A 206 -21.45 -13.11 -1.69
CA GLY A 206 -21.55 -13.17 -0.22
C GLY A 206 -22.57 -12.23 0.37
N LYS A 207 -23.25 -12.66 1.42
CA LYS A 207 -24.31 -11.94 2.10
C LYS A 207 -23.83 -11.34 3.41
N GLN A 208 -24.59 -10.39 3.96
CA GLN A 208 -24.30 -9.77 5.25
C GLN A 208 -24.17 -10.82 6.38
N ASP A 209 -24.95 -11.88 6.34
CA ASP A 209 -24.93 -12.96 7.34
C ASP A 209 -23.65 -13.82 7.28
N ASP A 210 -22.92 -13.78 6.19
CA ASP A 210 -21.63 -14.46 6.02
C ASP A 210 -20.47 -13.71 6.71
N LEU A 211 -20.66 -12.43 7.03
CA LEU A 211 -19.65 -11.59 7.65
C LEU A 211 -19.32 -12.04 9.07
N ARG A 212 -18.02 -12.13 9.36
CA ARG A 212 -17.50 -12.45 10.69
C ARG A 212 -16.86 -11.22 11.31
N THR A 213 -17.08 -11.01 12.60
CA THR A 213 -16.51 -9.86 13.31
C THR A 213 -15.05 -10.13 13.68
N VAL A 214 -14.18 -9.12 13.49
CA VAL A 214 -12.82 -9.12 14.04
C VAL A 214 -12.88 -8.93 15.56
N GLY A 215 -11.95 -9.54 16.31
CA GLY A 215 -11.93 -9.51 17.77
C GLY A 215 -11.59 -8.14 18.40
N ILE A 216 -11.91 -7.04 17.71
CA ILE A 216 -11.76 -5.67 18.19
C ILE A 216 -13.15 -5.09 18.43
N HIS A 217 -13.43 -4.70 19.68
CA HIS A 217 -14.75 -4.20 20.09
C HIS A 217 -14.92 -2.69 19.93
N THR A 218 -13.87 -1.97 19.51
CA THR A 218 -13.92 -0.53 19.27
C THR A 218 -14.00 -0.23 17.78
N PRO A 219 -14.80 0.77 17.35
CA PRO A 219 -14.78 1.23 15.95
C PRO A 219 -13.39 1.65 15.54
N VAL A 220 -12.96 1.28 14.34
CA VAL A 220 -11.66 1.67 13.75
C VAL A 220 -11.83 2.73 12.67
N ASP A 221 -10.77 3.47 12.40
CA ASP A 221 -10.78 4.58 11.45
C ASP A 221 -10.26 4.15 10.08
N LYS A 222 -9.23 3.28 10.07
CA LYS A 222 -8.56 2.81 8.86
C LYS A 222 -8.13 1.35 8.97
N ILE A 223 -8.03 0.72 7.82
CA ILE A 223 -7.41 -0.60 7.63
C ILE A 223 -6.24 -0.46 6.65
N PHE A 224 -5.17 -1.21 6.91
CA PHE A 224 -4.03 -1.33 6.02
C PHE A 224 -3.69 -2.81 5.86
N LEU A 225 -3.05 -3.15 4.75
CA LEU A 225 -2.45 -4.45 4.53
C LEU A 225 -0.96 -4.26 4.24
N SER A 226 -0.13 -4.98 4.95
CA SER A 226 1.30 -4.98 4.71
C SER A 226 1.89 -6.36 5.00
N LYS A 227 2.65 -6.91 4.06
CA LYS A 227 3.25 -8.25 4.15
C LYS A 227 2.24 -9.33 4.56
N GLY A 228 1.06 -9.31 3.91
CA GLY A 228 -0.03 -10.26 4.17
C GLY A 228 -0.72 -10.13 5.52
N ARG A 229 -0.37 -9.14 6.34
CA ARG A 229 -0.97 -8.89 7.66
C ARG A 229 -1.86 -7.66 7.64
N PHE A 230 -3.03 -7.77 8.24
CA PHE A 230 -3.91 -6.64 8.46
C PHE A 230 -3.47 -5.80 9.64
N ILE A 231 -3.53 -4.49 9.46
CA ILE A 231 -3.24 -3.46 10.46
C ILE A 231 -4.46 -2.58 10.55
N LEU A 232 -4.98 -2.40 11.76
CA LEU A 232 -6.13 -1.54 12.04
C LEU A 232 -5.68 -0.33 12.84
N ASN A 233 -6.23 0.83 12.53
CA ASN A 233 -5.93 2.05 13.27
C ASN A 233 -7.19 2.62 13.90
N LYS A 234 -7.10 3.02 15.16
CA LYS A 234 -8.10 3.81 15.88
C LYS A 234 -7.40 4.92 16.65
N ASP A 235 -7.66 6.17 16.28
CA ASP A 235 -7.00 7.34 16.89
C ASP A 235 -5.46 7.16 16.91
N ASN A 236 -4.85 7.18 18.12
CA ASN A 236 -3.41 6.93 18.32
C ASN A 236 -3.07 5.44 18.54
N ARG A 237 -3.96 4.48 18.28
CA ARG A 237 -3.70 3.05 18.47
C ARG A 237 -3.63 2.30 17.16
N ILE A 238 -2.69 1.36 17.10
CA ILE A 238 -2.52 0.42 15.98
C ILE A 238 -2.73 -1.00 16.51
N PHE A 239 -3.60 -1.74 15.85
CA PHE A 239 -3.82 -3.16 16.12
C PHE A 239 -3.25 -3.98 14.97
N LEU A 240 -2.31 -4.86 15.27
CA LEU A 240 -1.75 -5.80 14.31
C LEU A 240 -2.48 -7.14 14.45
N LEU A 241 -3.05 -7.65 13.36
CA LEU A 241 -3.82 -8.90 13.41
C LEU A 241 -2.96 -10.12 13.10
N ASN A 242 -3.32 -11.23 13.73
CA ASN A 242 -2.93 -12.58 13.33
C ASN A 242 -3.73 -13.04 12.10
N PRO A 243 -3.32 -14.12 11.40
CA PRO A 243 -4.09 -14.69 10.29
C PRO A 243 -5.51 -15.18 10.66
N ASP A 244 -5.78 -15.47 11.93
CA ASP A 244 -7.10 -15.86 12.46
C ASP A 244 -7.96 -14.65 12.90
N PHE A 245 -7.54 -13.43 12.57
CA PHE A 245 -8.17 -12.15 12.93
C PHE A 245 -8.20 -11.82 14.42
N THR A 246 -7.43 -12.53 15.24
CA THR A 246 -7.16 -12.10 16.63
C THR A 246 -6.10 -11.00 16.65
N VAL A 247 -6.12 -10.16 17.68
CA VAL A 247 -5.11 -9.10 17.87
C VAL A 247 -3.80 -9.73 18.35
N SER A 248 -2.72 -9.57 17.58
CA SER A 248 -1.38 -10.00 17.97
C SER A 248 -0.63 -8.95 18.77
N GLN A 249 -0.82 -7.68 18.42
CA GLN A 249 -0.23 -6.54 19.13
C GLN A 249 -1.21 -5.37 19.12
N ASP A 250 -1.22 -4.63 20.22
CA ASP A 250 -1.98 -3.41 20.46
C ASP A 250 -0.96 -2.34 20.87
N ILE A 251 -0.73 -1.39 19.97
CA ILE A 251 0.35 -0.41 20.06
C ILE A 251 -0.26 0.97 20.20
N GLU A 252 0.04 1.63 21.33
CA GLU A 252 -0.29 3.03 21.52
C GLU A 252 0.83 3.91 20.96
N LEU A 253 0.48 4.76 19.98
CA LEU A 253 1.43 5.68 19.35
C LEU A 253 1.67 6.89 20.26
N ASP A 254 2.92 7.32 20.36
CA ASP A 254 3.28 8.57 21.04
C ASP A 254 3.00 9.79 20.12
N SER A 255 1.78 9.83 19.59
CA SER A 255 1.31 10.92 18.71
C SER A 255 -0.21 10.91 18.61
N ASN A 256 -0.82 12.09 18.72
CA ASN A 256 -2.26 12.27 18.49
C ASN A 256 -2.58 12.69 17.04
N LYS A 257 -1.59 12.71 16.14
CA LYS A 257 -1.81 13.03 14.73
C LYS A 257 -2.53 11.89 14.03
N PRO A 258 -3.47 12.18 13.11
CA PRO A 258 -4.15 11.15 12.35
C PRO A 258 -3.15 10.33 11.50
N VAL A 259 -3.23 9.02 11.61
CA VAL A 259 -2.40 8.10 10.83
C VAL A 259 -2.76 8.20 9.34
N SER A 260 -1.75 8.35 8.50
CA SER A 260 -1.89 8.32 7.04
C SER A 260 -1.73 6.91 6.51
N GLN A 261 -0.61 6.26 6.86
CA GLN A 261 -0.21 4.94 6.37
C GLN A 261 0.52 4.18 7.48
N ALA A 262 0.37 2.86 7.49
CA ALA A 262 1.16 1.95 8.31
C ALA A 262 1.68 0.80 7.44
N ILE A 263 2.99 0.53 7.48
CA ILE A 263 3.64 -0.53 6.71
C ILE A 263 4.61 -1.32 7.57
N LEU A 264 4.71 -2.63 7.31
CA LEU A 264 5.65 -3.53 7.95
C LEU A 264 6.92 -3.69 7.11
N ALA A 265 8.08 -3.65 7.74
CA ALA A 265 9.37 -3.96 7.14
C ALA A 265 10.20 -4.77 8.12
N GLU A 266 10.28 -6.08 7.90
CA GLU A 266 10.91 -7.03 8.82
C GLU A 266 10.32 -6.92 10.24
N ASP A 267 11.13 -6.56 11.23
CA ASP A 267 10.74 -6.37 12.63
C ASP A 267 10.30 -4.95 12.96
N ASN A 268 10.13 -4.10 11.95
CA ASN A 268 9.75 -2.71 12.12
C ASN A 268 8.39 -2.42 11.50
N MET A 269 7.69 -1.47 12.10
CA MET A 269 6.49 -0.87 11.52
C MET A 269 6.73 0.64 11.34
N PHE A 270 6.58 1.10 10.10
CA PHE A 270 6.64 2.52 9.78
C PHE A 270 5.23 3.10 9.76
N VAL A 271 5.00 4.16 10.51
CA VAL A 271 3.72 4.85 10.57
C VAL A 271 3.92 6.31 10.20
N SER A 272 3.24 6.74 9.14
CA SER A 272 3.22 8.15 8.71
C SER A 272 1.90 8.82 9.10
N PHE A 273 1.94 10.14 9.28
CA PHE A 273 0.81 10.95 9.71
C PHE A 273 0.36 11.92 8.62
N ILE A 274 -0.94 12.27 8.59
CA ILE A 274 -1.53 13.18 7.59
C ILE A 274 -0.87 14.57 7.68
N GLU A 275 -0.59 15.04 8.89
CA GLU A 275 0.03 16.35 9.15
C GLU A 275 1.56 16.33 9.03
N GLY A 276 2.09 15.28 8.42
CA GLY A 276 3.52 15.07 8.26
C GLY A 276 4.17 14.42 9.48
N GLY A 277 5.33 13.83 9.21
CA GLY A 277 6.08 13.03 10.16
C GLY A 277 5.91 11.54 9.94
N CYS A 278 6.92 10.81 10.36
CA CYS A 278 6.94 9.35 10.33
C CYS A 278 7.66 8.83 11.56
N ILE A 279 7.17 7.75 12.12
CA ILE A 279 7.83 7.00 13.18
C ILE A 279 8.19 5.61 12.69
N ASN A 280 9.29 5.08 13.18
CA ASN A 280 9.66 3.68 13.11
C ASN A 280 9.42 3.04 14.48
N TYR A 281 8.58 2.01 14.52
CA TYR A 281 8.33 1.20 15.70
C TYR A 281 9.02 -0.15 15.57
N ASP A 282 9.95 -0.46 16.48
CA ASP A 282 10.59 -1.77 16.57
C ASP A 282 9.65 -2.74 17.29
N LEU A 283 9.12 -3.71 16.54
CA LEU A 283 8.11 -4.69 17.01
C LEU A 283 8.68 -5.65 18.06
N ARG A 284 10.02 -5.84 18.13
CA ARG A 284 10.66 -6.71 19.12
C ARG A 284 10.96 -5.97 20.42
N LYS A 285 11.41 -4.73 20.31
CA LYS A 285 11.83 -3.91 21.48
C LYS A 285 10.69 -3.09 22.05
N ASN A 286 9.57 -2.94 21.32
CA ASN A 286 8.46 -2.06 21.66
C ASN A 286 8.92 -0.59 21.87
N THR A 287 9.74 -0.09 20.96
CA THR A 287 10.32 1.28 21.03
C THR A 287 10.06 2.07 19.76
N PHE A 288 9.89 3.38 19.91
CA PHE A 288 9.70 4.32 18.80
C PHE A 288 10.98 5.06 18.46
N THR A 289 11.16 5.38 17.16
CA THR A 289 12.18 6.29 16.65
C THR A 289 11.51 7.26 15.66
N TYR A 290 11.65 8.55 15.89
CA TYR A 290 11.13 9.58 14.99
C TYR A 290 12.08 9.77 13.81
N LEU A 291 11.57 9.65 12.59
CA LEU A 291 12.39 9.77 11.38
C LEU A 291 12.59 11.21 10.91
N ASN A 292 11.84 12.17 11.49
CA ASN A 292 11.97 13.59 11.15
C ASN A 292 13.26 14.24 11.67
N GLU A 293 13.93 13.65 12.66
CA GLU A 293 15.18 14.18 13.21
C GLU A 293 16.40 13.89 12.32
N LEU A 294 16.29 12.95 11.38
CA LEU A 294 17.37 12.64 10.44
C LEU A 294 17.60 13.75 9.39
N SER A 295 16.61 14.59 9.12
CA SER A 295 16.75 15.72 8.18
C SER A 295 17.56 16.90 8.75
N ASN A 296 17.61 17.05 10.08
CA ASN A 296 18.34 18.13 10.74
C ASN A 296 19.84 17.84 10.95
N GLN A 297 20.30 16.60 10.65
CA GLN A 297 21.73 16.26 10.70
C GLN A 297 22.42 16.37 9.33
N LEU A 298 21.67 16.71 8.27
CA LEU A 298 22.15 16.80 6.88
C LEU A 298 22.07 18.23 6.29
N SER A 299 21.80 19.25 7.14
CA SER A 299 21.85 20.68 6.75
C SER A 299 23.18 21.34 7.13
#